data_8f7b6d3711bdb8a6cf84fd360ecaeedc
#
_entry.id   8f7b6d3711bdb8a6cf84fd360ecaeedc
#
_cell.length_a   1.000
_cell.length_b   1.000
_cell.length_c   1.000
_cell.angle_alpha   90.00
_cell.angle_beta   90.00
_cell.angle_gamma   90.00
#
_symmetry.space_group_name_H-M   'P 1'
#
loop_
_entity.id
_entity.type
_entity.pdbx_description
1 polymer ?
#
loop_
_entity_poly.entity_id
_entity_poly.type
_entity_poly.pdbx_seq_one_letter_code
_entity_poly.pdbx_strand_id
1 'polypeptide(L)'
;MLSKGWHITLAGEGKTANLLSAEFPAIQILPLRGYRISYPKRGWLFIPTIMLQIPKMLSAIVNEHFWLRKKMRSHAWDIIVSDNRYGLFHKKATSIFISHQIAPISGLGSMADDLLAFISIRFIQRFNACWVPDTADINNLSGKLSHAKTIPNNIEYIGPVSRMERKNVADENFILLLLSGPEPQRTILENKLLDQASRINERFVCVRGLPAENQLTPSSSNIQFIHHLKSGELNLMIAKSKLVICRTGYSTVMDLIKLGKKAIMIPTPGQTEQAYLGKRLKEMGWYTLQVQQKLDLSKGIKQCIDSQYQVPPFNFDTYRKVIDQMGIQ
;
A
#
# COMPACT_ATOMS: atom_id res chain seq x y z
N MET A 1 -19.43 -5.37 0.21
CA MET A 1 -20.23 -4.80 -0.90
C MET A 1 -20.85 -5.92 -1.76
N LEU A 2 -20.08 -6.79 -2.43
CA LEU A 2 -20.64 -7.90 -3.21
C LEU A 2 -21.61 -8.79 -2.40
N SER A 3 -21.22 -9.16 -1.17
CA SER A 3 -22.07 -9.95 -0.28
C SER A 3 -23.38 -9.28 0.15
N LYS A 4 -23.52 -7.96 -0.13
CA LYS A 4 -24.72 -7.17 0.12
C LYS A 4 -25.55 -6.92 -1.15
N GLY A 5 -25.22 -7.60 -2.26
CA GLY A 5 -25.94 -7.49 -3.52
C GLY A 5 -25.64 -6.23 -4.34
N TRP A 6 -24.55 -5.48 -4.02
CA TRP A 6 -24.20 -4.29 -4.79
C TRP A 6 -23.62 -4.66 -6.16
N HIS A 7 -24.04 -3.94 -7.19
CA HIS A 7 -23.44 -4.02 -8.51
C HIS A 7 -22.14 -3.21 -8.53
N ILE A 8 -21.01 -3.90 -8.70
CA ILE A 8 -19.69 -3.28 -8.67
C ILE A 8 -19.11 -3.23 -10.07
N THR A 9 -18.57 -2.08 -10.44
CA THR A 9 -17.72 -1.89 -11.63
C THR A 9 -16.35 -1.42 -11.15
N LEU A 10 -15.30 -2.09 -11.60
CA LEU A 10 -13.92 -1.68 -11.31
C LEU A 10 -13.36 -0.85 -12.46
N ALA A 11 -12.36 -0.01 -12.17
CA ALA A 11 -11.68 0.74 -13.21
C ALA A 11 -10.15 0.72 -12.97
N GLY A 12 -9.39 0.45 -14.03
CA GLY A 12 -7.93 0.39 -13.97
C GLY A 12 -7.29 0.15 -15.32
N GLU A 13 -5.95 0.12 -15.38
CA GLU A 13 -5.20 -0.24 -16.58
C GLU A 13 -4.02 -1.15 -16.30
N GLY A 14 -3.52 -1.81 -17.34
CA GLY A 14 -2.27 -2.57 -17.33
C GLY A 14 -2.24 -3.67 -16.25
N LYS A 15 -1.11 -3.75 -15.53
CA LYS A 15 -0.91 -4.78 -14.49
C LYS A 15 -1.99 -4.76 -13.41
N THR A 16 -2.49 -3.58 -13.03
CA THR A 16 -3.55 -3.45 -12.03
C THR A 16 -4.87 -4.06 -12.52
N ALA A 17 -5.27 -3.77 -13.77
CA ALA A 17 -6.47 -4.36 -14.36
C ALA A 17 -6.36 -5.89 -14.45
N ASN A 18 -5.19 -6.41 -14.84
CA ASN A 18 -4.94 -7.86 -14.92
C ASN A 18 -5.05 -8.54 -13.54
N LEU A 19 -4.49 -7.92 -12.49
CA LEU A 19 -4.60 -8.42 -11.13
C LEU A 19 -6.05 -8.41 -10.62
N LEU A 20 -6.79 -7.34 -10.90
CA LEU A 20 -8.21 -7.24 -10.54
C LEU A 20 -9.06 -8.29 -11.28
N SER A 21 -8.80 -8.52 -12.58
CA SER A 21 -9.49 -9.58 -13.35
C SER A 21 -9.20 -10.97 -12.80
N ALA A 22 -7.97 -11.23 -12.36
CA ALA A 22 -7.60 -12.52 -11.79
C ALA A 22 -8.24 -12.76 -10.42
N GLU A 23 -8.41 -11.71 -9.61
CA GLU A 23 -9.01 -11.77 -8.27
C GLU A 23 -10.54 -11.75 -8.34
N PHE A 24 -11.13 -11.00 -9.28
CA PHE A 24 -12.57 -10.79 -9.43
C PHE A 24 -13.04 -11.05 -10.87
N PRO A 25 -13.02 -12.31 -11.35
CA PRO A 25 -13.31 -12.63 -12.76
C PRO A 25 -14.74 -12.31 -13.20
N ALA A 26 -15.69 -12.21 -12.26
CA ALA A 26 -17.09 -11.90 -12.53
C ALA A 26 -17.39 -10.38 -12.58
N ILE A 27 -16.43 -9.52 -12.26
CA ILE A 27 -16.64 -8.07 -12.19
C ILE A 27 -16.14 -7.39 -13.47
N GLN A 28 -16.98 -6.50 -14.02
CA GLN A 28 -16.59 -5.68 -15.17
C GLN A 28 -15.48 -4.72 -14.79
N ILE A 29 -14.42 -4.68 -15.60
CA ILE A 29 -13.30 -3.73 -15.44
C ILE A 29 -13.29 -2.76 -16.62
N LEU A 30 -13.43 -1.47 -16.31
CA LEU A 30 -13.35 -0.40 -17.29
C LEU A 30 -11.90 0.10 -17.43
N PRO A 31 -11.44 0.39 -18.66
CA PRO A 31 -10.11 0.95 -18.85
C PRO A 31 -10.06 2.39 -18.33
N LEU A 32 -9.20 2.62 -17.33
CA LEU A 32 -8.95 3.94 -16.75
C LEU A 32 -7.46 4.17 -16.65
N ARG A 33 -6.96 5.13 -17.44
CA ARG A 33 -5.53 5.46 -17.51
C ARG A 33 -4.98 5.91 -16.17
N GLY A 34 -3.83 5.33 -15.74
CA GLY A 34 -3.12 5.71 -14.53
C GLY A 34 -2.23 6.93 -14.70
N TYR A 35 -1.66 7.44 -13.62
CA TYR A 35 -0.72 8.58 -13.63
C TYR A 35 0.61 8.22 -14.30
N ARG A 36 0.96 6.93 -14.38
CA ARG A 36 2.20 6.42 -15.02
C ARG A 36 3.43 7.17 -14.54
N ILE A 37 3.57 7.29 -13.23
CA ILE A 37 4.71 7.96 -12.58
C ILE A 37 5.97 7.13 -12.80
N SER A 38 7.05 7.78 -13.24
CA SER A 38 8.36 7.16 -13.39
C SER A 38 9.19 7.39 -12.14
N TYR A 39 9.92 6.36 -11.73
CA TYR A 39 10.77 6.41 -10.54
C TYR A 39 12.25 6.34 -10.93
N PRO A 40 13.13 7.17 -10.34
CA PRO A 40 14.54 7.17 -10.68
C PRO A 40 15.29 5.99 -10.07
N LYS A 41 16.40 5.61 -10.69
CA LYS A 41 17.31 4.58 -10.14
C LYS A 41 17.99 5.04 -8.83
N ARG A 42 18.29 6.34 -8.72
CA ARG A 42 18.97 6.93 -7.56
C ARG A 42 17.96 7.65 -6.67
N GLY A 43 17.91 7.31 -5.37
CA GLY A 43 16.93 7.85 -4.42
C GLY A 43 16.97 9.39 -4.30
N TRP A 44 18.14 10.04 -4.42
CA TRP A 44 18.26 11.50 -4.33
C TRP A 44 17.61 12.24 -5.52
N LEU A 45 17.43 11.57 -6.66
CA LEU A 45 16.72 12.12 -7.82
C LEU A 45 15.20 12.01 -7.69
N PHE A 46 14.67 11.39 -6.62
CA PHE A 46 13.24 11.15 -6.48
C PHE A 46 12.44 12.44 -6.50
N ILE A 47 12.80 13.41 -5.65
CA ILE A 47 12.06 14.68 -5.54
C ILE A 47 12.08 15.46 -6.86
N PRO A 48 13.23 15.76 -7.49
CA PRO A 48 13.24 16.48 -8.75
C PRO A 48 12.50 15.71 -9.87
N THR A 49 12.58 14.37 -9.89
CA THR A 49 11.85 13.56 -10.87
C THR A 49 10.34 13.67 -10.69
N ILE A 50 9.85 13.68 -9.46
CA ILE A 50 8.42 13.86 -9.19
C ILE A 50 7.96 15.29 -9.52
N MET A 51 8.74 16.30 -9.15
CA MET A 51 8.41 17.70 -9.47
C MET A 51 8.25 17.95 -10.98
N LEU A 52 9.15 17.40 -11.81
CA LEU A 52 9.04 17.47 -13.26
C LEU A 52 7.80 16.77 -13.83
N GLN A 53 7.19 15.84 -13.06
CA GLN A 53 5.98 15.12 -13.47
C GLN A 53 4.68 15.78 -12.98
N ILE A 54 4.73 16.86 -12.19
CA ILE A 54 3.53 17.57 -11.70
C ILE A 54 2.57 17.97 -12.83
N PRO A 55 3.01 18.58 -13.95
CA PRO A 55 2.10 18.91 -15.03
C PRO A 55 1.39 17.68 -15.62
N LYS A 56 2.11 16.56 -15.74
CA LYS A 56 1.55 15.28 -16.20
C LYS A 56 0.50 14.75 -15.21
N MET A 57 0.77 14.86 -13.90
CA MET A 57 -0.17 14.43 -12.85
C MET A 57 -1.44 15.29 -12.88
N LEU A 58 -1.32 16.60 -12.99
CA LEU A 58 -2.47 17.51 -13.11
C LEU A 58 -3.31 17.21 -14.37
N SER A 59 -2.66 16.99 -15.51
CA SER A 59 -3.34 16.58 -16.73
C SER A 59 -4.07 15.24 -16.55
N ALA A 60 -3.48 14.29 -15.84
CA ALA A 60 -4.11 13.00 -15.55
C ALA A 60 -5.37 13.18 -14.67
N ILE A 61 -5.33 14.03 -13.64
CA ILE A 61 -6.50 14.35 -12.78
C ILE A 61 -7.64 14.94 -13.63
N VAL A 62 -7.32 15.87 -14.52
CA VAL A 62 -8.32 16.48 -15.42
C VAL A 62 -8.91 15.42 -16.36
N ASN A 63 -8.08 14.57 -16.94
CA ASN A 63 -8.51 13.50 -17.83
C ASN A 63 -9.38 12.45 -17.10
N GLU A 64 -9.07 12.11 -15.86
CA GLU A 64 -9.91 11.26 -15.01
C GLU A 64 -11.31 11.85 -14.84
N HIS A 65 -11.37 13.16 -14.56
CA HIS A 65 -12.65 13.85 -14.37
C HIS A 65 -13.50 13.83 -15.65
N PHE A 66 -12.90 14.12 -16.81
CA PHE A 66 -13.60 14.04 -18.09
C PHE A 66 -14.02 12.61 -18.43
N TRP A 67 -13.15 11.62 -18.18
CA TRP A 67 -13.48 10.21 -18.35
C TRP A 67 -14.69 9.80 -17.53
N LEU A 68 -14.71 10.15 -16.24
CA LEU A 68 -15.81 9.86 -15.36
C LEU A 68 -17.11 10.53 -15.81
N ARG A 69 -17.07 11.83 -16.16
CA ARG A 69 -18.23 12.56 -16.70
C ARG A 69 -18.80 11.91 -17.96
N LYS A 70 -17.94 11.41 -18.84
CA LYS A 70 -18.37 10.67 -20.04
C LYS A 70 -19.04 9.36 -19.66
N LYS A 71 -18.47 8.61 -18.73
CA LYS A 71 -19.02 7.32 -18.29
C LYS A 71 -20.33 7.47 -17.52
N MET A 72 -20.50 8.49 -16.71
CA MET A 72 -21.75 8.82 -16.01
C MET A 72 -22.93 9.14 -16.92
N ARG A 73 -22.72 9.34 -18.24
CA ARG A 73 -23.79 9.48 -19.23
C ARG A 73 -24.40 8.11 -19.60
N SER A 74 -23.64 7.05 -19.53
CA SER A 74 -24.03 5.69 -19.90
C SER A 74 -24.20 4.73 -18.71
N HIS A 75 -23.75 5.15 -17.52
CA HIS A 75 -23.82 4.35 -16.30
C HIS A 75 -24.33 5.25 -15.18
N ALA A 76 -25.43 4.84 -14.55
CA ALA A 76 -26.01 5.53 -13.39
C ALA A 76 -25.41 4.94 -12.10
N TRP A 77 -24.15 5.29 -11.77
CA TRP A 77 -23.56 4.88 -10.51
C TRP A 77 -24.03 5.78 -9.37
N ASP A 78 -24.51 5.18 -8.29
CA ASP A 78 -24.92 5.87 -7.07
C ASP A 78 -23.71 6.28 -6.23
N ILE A 79 -22.66 5.44 -6.23
CA ILE A 79 -21.44 5.65 -5.45
C ILE A 79 -20.21 5.51 -6.35
N ILE A 80 -19.26 6.40 -6.14
CA ILE A 80 -17.92 6.37 -6.74
C ILE A 80 -16.91 6.30 -5.61
N VAL A 81 -16.13 5.21 -5.57
CA VAL A 81 -15.02 5.06 -4.62
C VAL A 81 -13.71 5.23 -5.36
N SER A 82 -12.95 6.22 -4.96
CA SER A 82 -11.68 6.60 -5.57
C SER A 82 -10.51 6.31 -4.66
N ASP A 83 -9.71 5.30 -5.00
CA ASP A 83 -8.49 4.96 -4.28
C ASP A 83 -7.34 5.88 -4.75
N ASN A 84 -7.08 6.92 -3.98
CA ASN A 84 -6.02 7.90 -4.15
C ASN A 84 -5.96 8.57 -5.54
N ARG A 85 -7.13 8.78 -6.20
CA ARG A 85 -7.26 9.41 -7.52
C ARG A 85 -8.17 10.64 -7.46
N TYR A 86 -7.58 11.81 -7.53
CA TYR A 86 -8.23 13.10 -7.27
C TYR A 86 -9.26 13.56 -8.31
N GLY A 87 -9.29 12.96 -9.51
CA GLY A 87 -10.20 13.33 -10.59
C GLY A 87 -11.56 12.62 -10.58
N LEU A 88 -11.72 11.57 -9.75
CA LEU A 88 -12.89 10.69 -9.79
C LEU A 88 -14.00 11.12 -8.81
N PHE A 89 -14.57 12.30 -9.02
CA PHE A 89 -15.74 12.78 -8.28
C PHE A 89 -16.82 13.30 -9.24
N HIS A 90 -18.10 13.16 -8.85
CA HIS A 90 -19.22 13.58 -9.68
C HIS A 90 -20.43 14.03 -8.85
N LYS A 91 -21.09 15.15 -9.25
CA LYS A 91 -22.20 15.75 -8.50
C LYS A 91 -23.47 14.89 -8.39
N LYS A 92 -23.65 13.92 -9.30
CA LYS A 92 -24.83 13.03 -9.34
C LYS A 92 -24.61 11.71 -8.61
N ALA A 93 -23.44 11.50 -7.99
CA ALA A 93 -23.11 10.28 -7.27
C ALA A 93 -22.39 10.63 -5.96
N THR A 94 -22.59 9.85 -4.93
CA THR A 94 -21.82 9.96 -3.69
C THR A 94 -20.36 9.59 -3.97
N SER A 95 -19.49 10.58 -3.97
CA SER A 95 -18.07 10.40 -4.30
C SER A 95 -17.24 10.28 -3.02
N ILE A 96 -16.55 9.18 -2.87
CA ILE A 96 -15.73 8.84 -1.70
C ILE A 96 -14.27 8.75 -2.14
N PHE A 97 -13.40 9.45 -1.43
CA PHE A 97 -11.96 9.35 -1.62
C PHE A 97 -11.36 8.44 -0.55
N ILE A 98 -10.52 7.49 -0.93
CA ILE A 98 -9.78 6.69 0.05
C ILE A 98 -8.31 7.10 0.00
N SER A 99 -7.75 7.47 1.15
CA SER A 99 -6.32 7.74 1.26
C SER A 99 -5.86 7.69 2.72
N HIS A 100 -4.66 7.17 2.94
CA HIS A 100 -3.93 7.30 4.20
C HIS A 100 -2.96 8.50 4.19
N GLN A 101 -2.93 9.27 3.09
CA GLN A 101 -2.09 10.46 2.92
C GLN A 101 -2.91 11.71 2.67
N ILE A 102 -3.48 12.27 3.73
CA ILE A 102 -4.15 13.59 3.69
C ILE A 102 -3.11 14.70 3.61
N ALA A 103 -2.02 14.53 4.36
CA ALA A 103 -0.87 15.42 4.38
C ALA A 103 0.39 14.70 3.88
N PRO A 104 0.64 14.69 2.56
CA PRO A 104 1.82 14.06 1.99
C PRO A 104 3.11 14.72 2.50
N ILE A 105 4.14 13.93 2.75
CA ILE A 105 5.46 14.40 3.20
C ILE A 105 6.36 14.56 1.97
N SER A 106 6.82 15.79 1.71
CA SER A 106 7.65 16.12 0.54
C SER A 106 9.12 15.69 0.69
N GLY A 107 9.63 15.70 1.93
CA GLY A 107 11.05 15.60 2.21
C GLY A 107 11.85 16.90 1.97
N LEU A 108 11.17 18.02 1.68
CA LEU A 108 11.76 19.36 1.47
C LEU A 108 11.62 20.29 2.68
N GLY A 109 11.03 19.76 3.78
CA GLY A 109 10.81 20.51 5.02
C GLY A 109 9.34 20.89 5.23
N SER A 110 9.06 21.42 6.42
CA SER A 110 7.69 21.62 6.90
C SER A 110 6.86 22.58 6.04
N MET A 111 7.46 23.64 5.49
CA MET A 111 6.72 24.58 4.63
C MET A 111 6.24 23.92 3.34
N ALA A 112 7.06 23.07 2.73
CA ALA A 112 6.66 22.33 1.53
C ALA A 112 5.62 21.25 1.87
N ASP A 113 5.73 20.61 3.03
CA ASP A 113 4.76 19.64 3.52
C ASP A 113 3.41 20.31 3.80
N ASP A 114 3.40 21.50 4.44
CA ASP A 114 2.18 22.26 4.71
C ASP A 114 1.50 22.73 3.39
N LEU A 115 2.27 23.14 2.38
CA LEU A 115 1.74 23.48 1.06
C LEU A 115 1.12 22.25 0.36
N LEU A 116 1.80 21.10 0.38
CA LEU A 116 1.27 19.87 -0.19
C LEU A 116 0.01 19.40 0.53
N ALA A 117 -0.03 19.50 1.86
CA ALA A 117 -1.20 19.21 2.66
C ALA A 117 -2.38 20.13 2.27
N PHE A 118 -2.15 21.44 2.15
CA PHE A 118 -3.16 22.39 1.71
C PHE A 118 -3.73 22.01 0.33
N ILE A 119 -2.87 21.71 -0.65
CA ILE A 119 -3.30 21.32 -1.99
C ILE A 119 -4.10 20.01 -1.94
N SER A 120 -3.58 19.00 -1.23
CA SER A 120 -4.26 17.70 -1.08
C SER A 120 -5.65 17.86 -0.46
N ILE A 121 -5.76 18.62 0.63
CA ILE A 121 -7.02 18.93 1.31
C ILE A 121 -8.02 19.60 0.37
N ARG A 122 -7.59 20.56 -0.46
CA ARG A 122 -8.45 21.22 -1.45
C ARG A 122 -9.02 20.26 -2.50
N PHE A 123 -8.24 19.24 -2.88
CA PHE A 123 -8.74 18.18 -3.77
C PHE A 123 -9.70 17.23 -3.03
N ILE A 124 -9.37 16.81 -1.81
CA ILE A 124 -10.19 15.92 -0.98
C ILE A 124 -11.56 16.54 -0.67
N GLN A 125 -11.63 17.84 -0.42
CA GLN A 125 -12.88 18.56 -0.15
C GLN A 125 -13.89 18.58 -1.32
N ARG A 126 -13.49 18.11 -2.52
CA ARG A 126 -14.40 17.92 -3.66
C ARG A 126 -15.25 16.65 -3.56
N PHE A 127 -14.85 15.73 -2.68
CA PHE A 127 -15.55 14.48 -2.42
C PHE A 127 -16.55 14.64 -1.27
N ASN A 128 -17.59 13.83 -1.27
CA ASN A 128 -18.59 13.83 -0.19
C ASN A 128 -17.98 13.32 1.12
N ALA A 129 -17.10 12.32 1.05
CA ALA A 129 -16.36 11.80 2.19
C ALA A 129 -14.93 11.41 1.77
N CYS A 130 -14.02 11.46 2.74
CA CYS A 130 -12.69 10.88 2.61
C CYS A 130 -12.51 9.80 3.67
N TRP A 131 -12.44 8.57 3.23
CA TRP A 131 -12.20 7.42 4.11
C TRP A 131 -10.71 7.22 4.33
N VAL A 132 -10.31 7.28 5.58
CA VAL A 132 -8.94 7.04 5.99
C VAL A 132 -8.84 5.64 6.59
N PRO A 133 -8.07 4.72 5.98
CA PRO A 133 -7.89 3.38 6.49
C PRO A 133 -6.93 3.36 7.68
N ASP A 134 -7.29 4.05 8.76
CA ASP A 134 -6.57 4.20 10.01
C ASP A 134 -7.55 4.45 11.16
N THR A 135 -7.06 4.58 12.39
CA THR A 135 -7.84 4.99 13.55
C THR A 135 -7.63 6.49 13.84
N ALA A 136 -8.63 7.13 14.42
CA ALA A 136 -8.50 8.53 14.88
C ALA A 136 -7.64 8.66 16.15
N ASP A 137 -7.36 7.55 16.83
CA ASP A 137 -6.66 7.50 18.10
C ASP A 137 -5.17 7.86 17.99
N ILE A 138 -4.55 8.12 19.14
CA ILE A 138 -3.11 8.42 19.21
C ILE A 138 -2.24 7.24 18.71
N ASN A 139 -2.70 6.01 18.92
CA ASN A 139 -2.05 4.78 18.45
C ASN A 139 -2.46 4.44 17.01
N ASN A 140 -2.30 5.40 16.09
CA ASN A 140 -2.60 5.21 14.69
C ASN A 140 -1.37 4.76 13.87
N LEU A 141 -1.62 4.23 12.68
CA LEU A 141 -0.58 3.71 11.79
C LEU A 141 0.16 4.81 11.03
N SER A 142 -0.61 5.71 10.44
CA SER A 142 -0.14 6.69 9.44
C SER A 142 0.55 7.92 10.05
N GLY A 143 0.33 8.20 11.35
CA GLY A 143 0.87 9.38 12.01
C GLY A 143 0.51 10.67 11.26
N LYS A 144 1.49 11.54 11.02
CA LYS A 144 1.30 12.83 10.34
C LYS A 144 0.71 12.73 8.94
N LEU A 145 0.78 11.56 8.28
CA LEU A 145 0.26 11.39 6.93
C LEU A 145 -1.26 11.58 6.86
N SER A 146 -2.01 11.12 7.87
CA SER A 146 -3.46 11.30 7.92
C SER A 146 -3.96 12.12 9.11
N HIS A 147 -3.09 12.45 10.06
CA HIS A 147 -3.40 13.28 11.22
C HIS A 147 -2.71 14.64 11.05
N ALA A 148 -3.18 15.41 10.06
CA ALA A 148 -2.71 16.77 9.80
C ALA A 148 -3.16 17.76 10.89
N LYS A 149 -2.49 18.92 10.99
CA LYS A 149 -2.88 20.00 11.91
C LYS A 149 -4.31 20.52 11.63
N THR A 150 -4.69 20.53 10.36
CA THR A 150 -6.04 20.88 9.92
C THR A 150 -6.64 19.69 9.21
N ILE A 151 -7.72 19.16 9.76
CA ILE A 151 -8.44 18.02 9.19
C ILE A 151 -9.74 18.53 8.57
N PRO A 152 -10.03 18.25 7.29
CA PRO A 152 -11.31 18.57 6.66
C PRO A 152 -12.49 17.88 7.34
N ASN A 153 -13.66 18.54 7.34
CA ASN A 153 -14.88 18.00 7.98
C ASN A 153 -15.42 16.73 7.32
N ASN A 154 -15.00 16.42 6.09
CA ASN A 154 -15.43 15.23 5.34
C ASN A 154 -14.51 14.02 5.53
N ILE A 155 -13.61 14.04 6.51
CA ILE A 155 -12.72 12.92 6.84
C ILE A 155 -13.43 11.97 7.80
N GLU A 156 -13.33 10.67 7.48
CA GLU A 156 -13.85 9.58 8.28
C GLU A 156 -12.79 8.47 8.43
N TYR A 157 -12.41 8.16 9.66
CA TYR A 157 -11.47 7.08 9.96
C TYR A 157 -12.22 5.76 9.99
N ILE A 158 -11.93 4.89 9.00
CA ILE A 158 -12.65 3.63 8.79
C ILE A 158 -11.97 2.42 9.47
N GLY A 159 -10.94 2.67 10.25
CA GLY A 159 -10.05 1.60 10.77
C GLY A 159 -9.12 1.04 9.70
N PRO A 160 -8.05 0.35 10.09
CA PRO A 160 -7.17 -0.34 9.15
C PRO A 160 -7.96 -1.36 8.33
N VAL A 161 -7.63 -1.48 7.05
CA VAL A 161 -8.30 -2.40 6.12
C VAL A 161 -7.28 -3.44 5.63
N SER A 162 -7.61 -4.71 5.77
CA SER A 162 -6.79 -5.80 5.25
C SER A 162 -7.65 -6.90 4.66
N ARG A 163 -7.21 -7.46 3.55
CA ARG A 163 -7.80 -8.67 2.96
C ARG A 163 -7.28 -9.97 3.59
N MET A 164 -6.32 -9.86 4.50
CA MET A 164 -5.73 -11.00 5.19
C MET A 164 -6.59 -11.44 6.37
N GLU A 165 -6.55 -12.73 6.66
CA GLU A 165 -7.24 -13.35 7.78
C GLU A 165 -6.26 -14.13 8.64
N ARG A 166 -6.37 -14.02 9.96
CA ARG A 166 -5.58 -14.84 10.88
C ARG A 166 -5.92 -16.32 10.66
N LYS A 167 -4.90 -17.13 10.43
CA LYS A 167 -5.02 -18.58 10.30
C LYS A 167 -4.22 -19.25 11.39
N ASN A 168 -4.83 -20.21 12.05
CA ASN A 168 -4.13 -21.04 13.04
C ASN A 168 -3.36 -22.14 12.29
N VAL A 169 -2.15 -21.83 11.83
CA VAL A 169 -1.26 -22.76 11.12
C VAL A 169 0.10 -22.77 11.81
N ALA A 170 0.75 -23.93 11.78
CA ALA A 170 2.10 -24.06 12.32
C ALA A 170 3.11 -23.22 11.53
N ASP A 171 4.08 -22.66 12.23
CA ASP A 171 5.23 -22.00 11.62
C ASP A 171 6.12 -23.05 10.92
N GLU A 172 6.40 -22.84 9.64
CA GLU A 172 7.26 -23.74 8.85
C GLU A 172 8.75 -23.35 8.89
N ASN A 173 9.12 -22.47 9.80
CA ASN A 173 10.49 -22.02 10.07
C ASN A 173 11.25 -21.54 8.82
N PHE A 174 10.62 -20.70 8.00
CA PHE A 174 11.27 -20.00 6.90
C PHE A 174 11.08 -18.48 7.03
N ILE A 175 11.97 -17.73 6.41
CA ILE A 175 11.93 -16.29 6.31
C ILE A 175 11.34 -15.91 4.95
N LEU A 176 10.26 -15.10 4.96
CA LEU A 176 9.60 -14.66 3.73
C LEU A 176 10.21 -13.35 3.22
N LEU A 177 10.79 -13.37 2.03
CA LEU A 177 11.17 -12.17 1.28
C LEU A 177 9.99 -11.77 0.40
N LEU A 178 9.21 -10.78 0.85
CA LEU A 178 8.02 -10.29 0.13
C LEU A 178 8.38 -9.03 -0.66
N LEU A 179 8.69 -9.21 -1.95
CA LEU A 179 9.12 -8.12 -2.81
C LEU A 179 7.94 -7.41 -3.44
N SER A 180 8.00 -6.09 -3.43
CA SER A 180 7.01 -5.21 -4.04
C SER A 180 7.64 -3.86 -4.41
N GLY A 181 6.85 -3.01 -5.06
CA GLY A 181 7.28 -1.67 -5.41
C GLY A 181 7.69 -1.51 -6.88
N PRO A 182 8.00 -0.26 -7.28
CA PRO A 182 8.31 0.07 -8.66
C PRO A 182 9.72 -0.37 -9.06
N GLU A 183 9.87 -0.70 -10.35
CA GLU A 183 11.18 -0.87 -10.93
C GLU A 183 11.90 0.48 -11.09
N PRO A 184 13.22 0.52 -10.96
CA PRO A 184 14.15 -0.60 -10.74
C PRO A 184 14.42 -0.91 -9.27
N GLN A 185 13.77 -0.21 -8.33
CA GLN A 185 14.05 -0.32 -6.90
C GLN A 185 13.67 -1.70 -6.33
N ARG A 186 12.67 -2.36 -6.90
CA ARG A 186 12.31 -3.74 -6.54
C ARG A 186 13.46 -4.71 -6.86
N THR A 187 13.96 -4.68 -8.11
CA THR A 187 15.06 -5.54 -8.55
C THR A 187 16.38 -5.26 -7.81
N ILE A 188 16.68 -4.00 -7.51
CA ILE A 188 17.86 -3.63 -6.71
C ILE A 188 17.76 -4.22 -5.29
N LEU A 189 16.59 -4.18 -4.67
CA LEU A 189 16.38 -4.80 -3.36
C LEU A 189 16.49 -6.32 -3.44
N GLU A 190 15.85 -6.95 -4.44
CA GLU A 190 15.91 -8.39 -4.68
C GLU A 190 17.37 -8.87 -4.71
N ASN A 191 18.19 -8.28 -5.56
CA ASN A 191 19.61 -8.69 -5.71
C ASN A 191 20.39 -8.56 -4.40
N LYS A 192 20.16 -7.49 -3.63
CA LYS A 192 20.82 -7.29 -2.33
C LYS A 192 20.39 -8.33 -1.29
N LEU A 193 19.09 -8.66 -1.25
CA LEU A 193 18.59 -9.65 -0.32
C LEU A 193 19.07 -11.04 -0.67
N LEU A 194 19.07 -11.41 -1.95
CA LEU A 194 19.51 -12.73 -2.40
C LEU A 194 21.01 -12.94 -2.17
N ASP A 195 21.86 -11.94 -2.44
CA ASP A 195 23.30 -12.01 -2.14
C ASP A 195 23.58 -12.28 -0.66
N GLN A 196 22.85 -11.65 0.24
CA GLN A 196 23.03 -11.85 1.68
C GLN A 196 22.34 -13.13 2.18
N ALA A 197 21.15 -13.44 1.70
CA ALA A 197 20.39 -14.63 2.11
C ALA A 197 21.10 -15.93 1.75
N SER A 198 21.80 -15.99 0.62
CA SER A 198 22.58 -17.18 0.21
C SER A 198 23.71 -17.55 1.18
N ARG A 199 24.16 -16.62 2.02
CA ARG A 199 25.25 -16.80 3.01
C ARG A 199 24.74 -17.07 4.43
N ILE A 200 23.43 -17.03 4.64
CA ILE A 200 22.79 -17.21 5.96
C ILE A 200 22.20 -18.63 6.03
N ASN A 201 22.49 -19.34 7.12
CA ASN A 201 21.96 -20.67 7.36
C ASN A 201 20.51 -20.63 7.87
N GLU A 202 19.60 -20.10 7.03
CA GLU A 202 18.15 -20.05 7.23
C GLU A 202 17.46 -20.42 5.91
N ARG A 203 16.27 -20.98 5.96
CA ARG A 203 15.43 -21.23 4.79
C ARG A 203 14.69 -19.95 4.40
N PHE A 204 14.76 -19.57 3.12
CA PHE A 204 14.06 -18.41 2.58
C PHE A 204 13.04 -18.81 1.53
N VAL A 205 11.93 -18.09 1.50
CA VAL A 205 10.96 -18.10 0.40
C VAL A 205 10.88 -16.68 -0.17
N CYS A 206 11.17 -16.51 -1.44
CA CYS A 206 11.17 -15.22 -2.12
C CYS A 206 9.94 -15.10 -3.04
N VAL A 207 8.95 -14.29 -2.63
CA VAL A 207 7.81 -13.92 -3.46
C VAL A 207 8.16 -12.65 -4.22
N ARG A 208 8.38 -12.76 -5.53
CA ARG A 208 8.96 -11.70 -6.37
C ARG A 208 8.00 -10.58 -6.77
N GLY A 209 6.68 -10.82 -6.71
CA GLY A 209 5.67 -9.85 -7.13
C GLY A 209 5.65 -9.60 -8.65
N LEU A 210 5.99 -10.60 -9.46
CA LEU A 210 6.13 -10.55 -10.92
C LEU A 210 5.15 -11.54 -11.60
N PRO A 211 3.87 -11.17 -11.79
CA PRO A 211 2.85 -12.11 -12.28
C PRO A 211 3.01 -12.53 -13.75
N ALA A 212 3.89 -11.88 -14.52
CA ALA A 212 4.03 -12.09 -15.97
C ALA A 212 5.42 -12.57 -16.41
N GLU A 213 6.32 -12.97 -15.48
CA GLU A 213 7.68 -13.37 -15.85
C GLU A 213 7.87 -14.88 -15.86
N ASN A 214 8.32 -15.40 -17.04
CA ASN A 214 8.88 -16.74 -17.22
C ASN A 214 10.42 -16.74 -17.12
N GLN A 215 11.03 -15.82 -16.39
CA GLN A 215 12.49 -15.76 -16.27
C GLN A 215 13.02 -16.90 -15.42
N LEU A 216 14.17 -17.45 -15.83
CA LEU A 216 14.94 -18.41 -15.04
C LEU A 216 15.19 -17.82 -13.64
N THR A 217 14.75 -18.52 -12.62
CA THR A 217 15.01 -18.17 -11.23
C THR A 217 16.44 -18.53 -10.87
N PRO A 218 17.17 -17.65 -10.16
CA PRO A 218 18.49 -18.01 -9.63
C PRO A 218 18.37 -19.27 -8.76
N SER A 219 19.24 -20.24 -8.98
CA SER A 219 19.28 -21.45 -8.15
C SER A 219 20.05 -21.16 -6.86
N SER A 220 19.44 -21.42 -5.72
CA SER A 220 20.11 -21.42 -4.41
C SER A 220 19.54 -22.54 -3.56
N SER A 221 20.42 -23.26 -2.83
CA SER A 221 20.00 -24.42 -2.02
C SER A 221 19.05 -24.04 -0.86
N ASN A 222 19.12 -22.81 -0.37
CA ASN A 222 18.33 -22.34 0.77
C ASN A 222 17.24 -21.31 0.41
N ILE A 223 17.04 -20.96 -0.88
CA ILE A 223 16.07 -19.96 -1.31
C ILE A 223 15.10 -20.58 -2.34
N GLN A 224 13.83 -20.66 -1.97
CA GLN A 224 12.73 -21.00 -2.86
C GLN A 224 12.17 -19.76 -3.53
N PHE A 225 11.95 -19.77 -4.85
CA PHE A 225 11.40 -18.65 -5.59
C PHE A 225 9.96 -18.89 -6.01
N ILE A 226 9.14 -17.85 -5.87
CA ILE A 226 7.74 -17.80 -6.31
C ILE A 226 7.52 -16.46 -7.02
N HIS A 227 7.08 -16.50 -8.27
CA HIS A 227 6.91 -15.28 -9.06
C HIS A 227 5.76 -14.42 -8.54
N HIS A 228 4.60 -15.04 -8.26
CA HIS A 228 3.40 -14.37 -7.77
C HIS A 228 2.52 -15.35 -6.98
N LEU A 229 1.78 -14.84 -6.02
CA LEU A 229 0.77 -15.57 -5.25
C LEU A 229 -0.55 -14.81 -5.28
N LYS A 230 -1.67 -15.53 -5.38
CA LYS A 230 -3.00 -14.98 -5.14
C LYS A 230 -3.17 -14.63 -3.66
N SER A 231 -4.17 -13.78 -3.34
CA SER A 231 -4.40 -13.29 -1.97
C SER A 231 -4.47 -14.38 -0.92
N GLY A 232 -5.19 -15.46 -1.16
CA GLY A 232 -5.33 -16.57 -0.21
C GLY A 232 -4.03 -17.36 0.01
N GLU A 233 -3.25 -17.57 -1.05
CA GLU A 233 -1.94 -18.24 -1.00
C GLU A 233 -0.91 -17.37 -0.28
N LEU A 234 -0.90 -16.06 -0.58
CA LEU A 234 -0.04 -15.09 0.08
C LEU A 234 -0.35 -15.01 1.58
N ASN A 235 -1.64 -14.99 1.94
CA ASN A 235 -2.07 -15.02 3.34
C ASN A 235 -1.50 -16.24 4.08
N LEU A 236 -1.62 -17.43 3.47
CA LEU A 236 -1.08 -18.66 4.04
C LEU A 236 0.45 -18.61 4.15
N MET A 237 1.14 -18.10 3.13
CA MET A 237 2.60 -17.98 3.11
C MET A 237 3.10 -17.04 4.22
N ILE A 238 2.45 -15.88 4.40
CA ILE A 238 2.77 -14.97 5.50
C ILE A 238 2.48 -15.65 6.85
N ALA A 239 1.32 -16.32 6.98
CA ALA A 239 0.94 -16.99 8.23
C ALA A 239 1.94 -18.07 8.65
N LYS A 240 2.51 -18.83 7.73
CA LYS A 240 3.49 -19.92 7.96
C LYS A 240 4.92 -19.43 8.14
N SER A 241 5.26 -18.19 7.77
CA SER A 241 6.63 -17.68 7.87
C SER A 241 7.01 -17.34 9.32
N LYS A 242 8.28 -17.51 9.67
CA LYS A 242 8.90 -17.09 10.94
C LYS A 242 8.87 -15.57 11.08
N LEU A 243 9.24 -14.85 10.01
CA LEU A 243 9.16 -13.40 9.88
C LEU A 243 9.10 -13.00 8.40
N VAL A 244 8.72 -11.75 8.14
CA VAL A 244 8.59 -11.18 6.79
C VAL A 244 9.60 -10.06 6.59
N ILE A 245 10.26 -10.03 5.44
CA ILE A 245 11.12 -8.93 4.99
C ILE A 245 10.46 -8.27 3.80
N CYS A 246 10.10 -7.00 3.92
CA CYS A 246 9.29 -6.32 2.91
C CYS A 246 9.55 -4.82 2.83
N ARG A 247 8.96 -4.17 1.84
CA ARG A 247 8.86 -2.70 1.77
C ARG A 247 7.91 -2.17 2.85
N THR A 248 8.13 -0.92 3.26
CA THR A 248 7.27 -0.22 4.22
C THR A 248 6.05 0.39 3.51
N GLY A 249 5.33 -0.42 2.72
CA GLY A 249 4.08 0.01 2.09
C GLY A 249 2.92 -0.03 3.08
N TYR A 250 2.05 0.99 3.07
CA TYR A 250 0.97 1.12 4.06
C TYR A 250 0.03 -0.09 4.09
N SER A 251 -0.39 -0.59 2.93
CA SER A 251 -1.21 -1.81 2.85
C SER A 251 -0.51 -3.05 3.41
N THR A 252 0.80 -3.20 3.16
CA THR A 252 1.59 -4.29 3.75
C THR A 252 1.68 -4.17 5.27
N VAL A 253 1.82 -2.95 5.80
CA VAL A 253 1.81 -2.71 7.25
C VAL A 253 0.47 -3.15 7.86
N MET A 254 -0.66 -2.76 7.25
CA MET A 254 -1.98 -3.20 7.71
C MET A 254 -2.14 -4.73 7.67
N ASP A 255 -1.68 -5.39 6.61
CA ASP A 255 -1.72 -6.85 6.48
C ASP A 255 -0.91 -7.55 7.57
N LEU A 256 0.31 -7.09 7.83
CA LEU A 256 1.19 -7.67 8.85
C LEU A 256 0.66 -7.47 10.27
N ILE A 257 0.07 -6.31 10.57
CA ILE A 257 -0.59 -6.03 11.85
C ILE A 257 -1.80 -6.94 12.02
N LYS A 258 -2.65 -7.08 11.00
CA LYS A 258 -3.80 -8.00 11.01
C LYS A 258 -3.38 -9.42 11.34
N LEU A 259 -2.26 -9.87 10.78
CA LEU A 259 -1.74 -11.22 10.96
C LEU A 259 -0.90 -11.38 12.24
N GLY A 260 -0.48 -10.30 12.89
CA GLY A 260 0.40 -10.33 14.06
C GLY A 260 1.81 -10.83 13.72
N LYS A 261 2.31 -10.56 12.51
CA LYS A 261 3.61 -11.07 12.04
C LYS A 261 4.75 -10.12 12.34
N LYS A 262 5.87 -10.67 12.82
CA LYS A 262 7.14 -9.95 12.92
C LYS A 262 7.66 -9.58 11.53
N ALA A 263 8.22 -8.38 11.38
CA ALA A 263 8.76 -7.98 10.08
C ALA A 263 9.98 -7.05 10.18
N ILE A 264 10.80 -7.14 9.11
CA ILE A 264 11.87 -6.20 8.80
C ILE A 264 11.39 -5.31 7.66
N MET A 265 11.20 -4.03 7.95
CA MET A 265 10.74 -3.03 7.00
C MET A 265 11.94 -2.38 6.30
N ILE A 266 11.88 -2.31 4.97
CA ILE A 266 12.94 -1.71 4.14
C ILE A 266 12.32 -0.66 3.22
N PRO A 267 12.32 0.64 3.60
CA PRO A 267 11.77 1.70 2.76
C PRO A 267 12.42 1.77 1.39
N THR A 268 11.62 2.08 0.38
CA THR A 268 12.13 2.37 -0.97
C THR A 268 12.94 3.67 -0.94
N PRO A 269 14.20 3.68 -1.41
CA PRO A 269 15.01 4.88 -1.44
C PRO A 269 14.34 6.04 -2.18
N GLY A 270 14.24 7.19 -1.51
CA GLY A 270 13.59 8.39 -2.03
C GLY A 270 12.08 8.48 -1.76
N GLN A 271 11.39 7.41 -1.42
CA GLN A 271 9.97 7.48 -1.02
C GLN A 271 9.84 7.97 0.43
N THR A 272 9.52 9.25 0.57
CA THR A 272 9.41 9.97 1.86
C THR A 272 8.37 9.36 2.78
N GLU A 273 7.24 8.94 2.23
CA GLU A 273 6.19 8.21 2.95
C GLU A 273 6.72 6.95 3.62
N GLN A 274 7.36 6.07 2.84
CA GLN A 274 7.87 4.80 3.36
C GLN A 274 8.98 5.00 4.39
N ALA A 275 9.84 6.00 4.17
CA ALA A 275 10.89 6.37 5.11
C ALA A 275 10.30 6.86 6.44
N TYR A 276 9.26 7.70 6.37
CA TYR A 276 8.55 8.21 7.54
C TYR A 276 7.84 7.06 8.30
N LEU A 277 7.06 6.24 7.59
CA LEU A 277 6.35 5.11 8.20
C LEU A 277 7.33 4.13 8.86
N GLY A 278 8.42 3.77 8.18
CA GLY A 278 9.41 2.86 8.73
C GLY A 278 10.05 3.40 10.02
N LYS A 279 10.40 4.70 10.03
CA LYS A 279 10.92 5.36 11.22
C LYS A 279 9.91 5.36 12.37
N ARG A 280 8.67 5.76 12.10
CA ARG A 280 7.58 5.78 13.07
C ARG A 280 7.33 4.40 13.69
N LEU A 281 7.16 3.38 12.87
CA LEU A 281 6.87 2.02 13.32
C LEU A 281 8.02 1.43 14.15
N LYS A 282 9.27 1.78 13.83
CA LYS A 282 10.44 1.44 14.64
C LYS A 282 10.43 2.17 15.99
N GLU A 283 10.15 3.48 16.01
CA GLU A 283 10.10 4.30 17.22
C GLU A 283 8.98 3.83 18.18
N MET A 284 7.87 3.36 17.63
CA MET A 284 6.77 2.73 18.39
C MET A 284 7.10 1.31 18.87
N GLY A 285 8.24 0.72 18.49
CA GLY A 285 8.62 -0.63 18.83
C GLY A 285 7.78 -1.71 18.15
N TRP A 286 7.14 -1.39 17.01
CA TRP A 286 6.25 -2.33 16.31
C TRP A 286 6.97 -3.18 15.28
N TYR A 287 8.04 -2.66 14.65
CA TYR A 287 8.78 -3.38 13.61
C TYR A 287 10.27 -3.02 13.60
N THR A 288 11.09 -3.92 13.08
CA THR A 288 12.50 -3.64 12.79
C THR A 288 12.61 -2.85 11.47
N LEU A 289 13.47 -1.84 11.46
CA LEU A 289 13.78 -1.02 10.28
C LEU A 289 15.20 -1.26 9.80
N GLN A 290 15.37 -1.52 8.51
CA GLN A 290 16.65 -1.56 7.81
C GLN A 290 16.64 -0.56 6.64
N VAL A 291 17.81 0.05 6.37
CA VAL A 291 17.97 0.97 5.23
C VAL A 291 18.62 0.23 4.07
N GLN A 292 18.01 0.27 2.88
CA GLN A 292 18.46 -0.49 1.71
C GLN A 292 19.94 -0.30 1.36
N GLN A 293 20.49 0.93 1.53
CA GLN A 293 21.90 1.22 1.22
C GLN A 293 22.86 0.56 2.20
N LYS A 294 22.46 0.40 3.46
CA LYS A 294 23.23 -0.17 4.56
C LYS A 294 22.60 -1.46 5.08
N LEU A 295 22.02 -2.25 4.16
CA LEU A 295 21.32 -3.49 4.52
C LEU A 295 22.33 -4.49 5.10
N ASP A 296 22.01 -4.97 6.31
CA ASP A 296 22.68 -6.08 6.99
C ASP A 296 21.58 -7.07 7.41
N LEU A 297 21.38 -8.10 6.56
CA LEU A 297 20.28 -9.02 6.71
C LEU A 297 20.43 -9.89 7.96
N SER A 298 21.65 -10.36 8.25
CA SER A 298 21.94 -11.21 9.42
C SER A 298 21.63 -10.47 10.72
N LYS A 299 22.13 -9.24 10.86
CA LYS A 299 21.84 -8.37 12.01
C LYS A 299 20.37 -8.05 12.12
N GLY A 300 19.72 -7.75 10.98
CA GLY A 300 18.28 -7.45 10.94
C GLY A 300 17.42 -8.61 11.42
N ILE A 301 17.72 -9.84 10.96
CA ILE A 301 17.01 -11.05 11.38
C ILE A 301 17.17 -11.27 12.88
N LYS A 302 18.39 -11.22 13.40
CA LYS A 302 18.66 -11.37 14.84
C LYS A 302 17.88 -10.35 15.65
N GLN A 303 17.98 -9.07 15.28
CA GLN A 303 17.24 -7.99 15.95
C GLN A 303 15.72 -8.20 15.91
N CYS A 304 15.17 -8.66 14.77
CA CYS A 304 13.75 -8.91 14.61
C CYS A 304 13.27 -10.08 15.47
N ILE A 305 14.06 -11.15 15.58
CA ILE A 305 13.73 -12.33 16.41
C ILE A 305 13.74 -11.96 17.90
N ASP A 306 14.79 -11.25 18.35
CA ASP A 306 15.01 -10.90 19.75
C ASP A 306 14.05 -9.80 20.24
N SER A 307 13.43 -9.03 19.32
CA SER A 307 12.51 -7.96 19.69
C SER A 307 11.16 -8.48 20.18
N GLN A 308 10.67 -7.86 21.27
CA GLN A 308 9.29 -8.00 21.72
C GLN A 308 8.46 -6.85 21.16
N TYR A 309 7.72 -7.12 20.08
CA TYR A 309 6.84 -6.12 19.47
C TYR A 309 5.52 -6.01 20.24
N GLN A 310 5.17 -4.77 20.60
CA GLN A 310 3.92 -4.47 21.29
C GLN A 310 3.00 -3.66 20.38
N VAL A 311 2.48 -4.32 19.35
CA VAL A 311 1.49 -3.71 18.47
C VAL A 311 0.14 -3.70 19.19
N PRO A 312 -0.50 -2.53 19.40
CA PRO A 312 -1.81 -2.47 20.04
C PRO A 312 -2.87 -3.17 19.18
N PRO A 313 -3.97 -3.60 19.78
CA PRO A 313 -5.08 -4.20 19.04
C PRO A 313 -5.76 -3.13 18.16
N PHE A 314 -5.95 -3.44 16.88
CA PHE A 314 -6.71 -2.62 15.94
C PHE A 314 -8.03 -3.29 15.58
N ASN A 315 -9.09 -2.48 15.43
CA ASN A 315 -10.36 -2.95 14.90
C ASN A 315 -10.35 -2.87 13.37
N PHE A 316 -10.28 -4.03 12.72
CA PHE A 316 -10.29 -4.17 11.27
C PHE A 316 -11.70 -4.26 10.66
N ASP A 317 -12.75 -4.12 11.46
CA ASP A 317 -14.14 -4.21 11.00
C ASP A 317 -14.89 -2.87 11.06
N THR A 318 -14.23 -1.78 11.48
CA THR A 318 -14.82 -0.43 11.55
C THR A 318 -15.41 0.01 10.20
N TYR A 319 -14.73 -0.29 9.08
CA TYR A 319 -15.20 0.02 7.73
C TYR A 319 -16.57 -0.58 7.41
N ARG A 320 -16.96 -1.71 8.05
CA ARG A 320 -18.26 -2.36 7.82
C ARG A 320 -19.40 -1.47 8.30
N LYS A 321 -19.25 -0.86 9.48
CA LYS A 321 -20.23 0.08 10.03
C LYS A 321 -20.42 1.29 9.12
N VAL A 322 -19.32 1.82 8.58
CA VAL A 322 -19.33 2.96 7.66
C VAL A 322 -20.06 2.62 6.36
N ILE A 323 -19.81 1.44 5.79
CA ILE A 323 -20.53 0.95 4.61
C ILE A 323 -22.01 0.74 4.92
N ASP A 324 -22.37 0.25 6.11
CA ASP A 324 -23.78 0.01 6.50
C ASP A 324 -24.56 1.33 6.66
N GLN A 325 -23.90 2.38 7.14
CA GLN A 325 -24.48 3.74 7.28
C GLN A 325 -24.71 4.45 5.94
N MET A 326 -24.10 3.99 4.85
CA MET A 326 -24.33 4.59 3.52
C MET A 326 -25.76 4.39 3.00
N GLY A 327 -26.58 3.58 3.68
CA GLY A 327 -28.04 3.57 3.54
C GLY A 327 -28.56 3.37 2.13
N ILE A 328 -27.87 2.60 1.29
CA ILE A 328 -28.41 2.18 -0.01
C ILE A 328 -29.29 0.97 0.27
N GLN A 329 -30.58 1.26 0.35
CA GLN A 329 -31.66 0.27 0.31
C GLN A 329 -31.79 -0.31 -1.09
#